data_b5aa235104e3e5fbf6d08efae5628730
#
_entry.id   b5aa235104e3e5fbf6d08efae5628730
#
_cell.length_a   1.000
_cell.length_b   1.000
_cell.length_c   1.000
_cell.angle_alpha   90.00
_cell.angle_beta   90.00
_cell.angle_gamma   90.00
#
_symmetry.space_group_name_H-M   'P 1'
#
loop_
_entity.id
_entity.type
_entity.pdbx_description
1 polymer ?
#
loop_
_entity_poly.entity_id
_entity_poly.type
_entity_poly.pdbx_seq_one_letter_code
_entity_poly.pdbx_strand_id
1 'polypeptide(L)'
;RSTLFPYTTLFRSRTGSTEKVQADLESLLRERRKIRPGAEDDFNVRDLKEVASAFTSSTRVLTALLGAVAAVSLIVGGVGIMNIMLVSVTERTREIGTRLAVGALARDVLLQFLIEAVVLAALGGLIGILLGLTAGAIATSAFHVPFVLNPSIVILSFTFSAAVGIVFGYFPAQRAAQLDPIEALRHE
;
A
#
# COMPACT_ATOMS: atom_id res chain seq x y z
N ARG A 1 50.41 22.35 -29.51
CA ARG A 1 50.44 20.88 -29.24
C ARG A 1 49.87 20.68 -27.88
N SER A 2 48.59 20.41 -27.83
CA SER A 2 47.82 20.13 -26.64
C SER A 2 48.02 18.67 -26.25
N THR A 3 48.81 18.42 -25.23
CA THR A 3 48.79 17.16 -24.49
C THR A 3 47.65 17.23 -23.48
N LEU A 4 46.43 17.05 -23.97
CA LEU A 4 45.24 16.91 -23.14
C LEU A 4 45.22 15.51 -22.53
N PHE A 5 45.48 15.51 -21.25
CA PHE A 5 45.07 14.54 -20.22
C PHE A 5 44.80 13.09 -20.63
N PRO A 6 45.72 12.18 -20.40
CA PRO A 6 45.51 10.75 -20.57
C PRO A 6 44.62 10.13 -19.47
N TYR A 7 44.08 10.94 -18.53
CA TYR A 7 43.38 10.43 -17.35
C TYR A 7 41.87 10.26 -17.50
N THR A 8 41.28 10.77 -18.60
CA THR A 8 39.83 10.65 -18.81
C THR A 8 39.39 9.29 -19.36
N THR A 9 40.31 8.44 -19.81
CA THR A 9 40.00 7.09 -20.30
C THR A 9 40.04 6.00 -19.23
N LEU A 10 40.60 6.28 -18.05
CA LEU A 10 40.73 5.31 -16.96
C LEU A 10 39.47 5.08 -16.16
N PHE A 11 38.50 6.00 -16.22
CA PHE A 11 37.26 5.88 -15.44
C PHE A 11 36.04 5.38 -16.20
N ARG A 12 36.23 4.86 -17.40
CA ARG A 12 35.19 4.08 -18.08
C ARG A 12 35.30 2.62 -17.68
N SER A 13 35.07 2.31 -16.40
CA SER A 13 35.01 0.92 -15.98
C SER A 13 33.74 0.30 -16.53
N ARG A 14 33.86 -0.44 -17.59
CA ARG A 14 32.98 -1.54 -17.91
C ARG A 14 33.02 -2.47 -16.70
N THR A 15 31.93 -2.53 -15.91
CA THR A 15 31.69 -3.59 -14.92
C THR A 15 32.84 -3.89 -13.93
N GLY A 16 33.44 -2.87 -13.35
CA GLY A 16 34.21 -3.02 -12.12
C GLY A 16 33.26 -2.93 -10.91
N SER A 17 33.34 -3.85 -9.96
CA SER A 17 32.63 -3.71 -8.69
C SER A 17 33.10 -2.42 -8.02
N THR A 18 32.17 -1.60 -7.54
CA THR A 18 32.46 -0.35 -6.80
C THR A 18 33.45 -0.60 -5.66
N GLU A 19 33.47 -1.80 -5.11
CA GLU A 19 34.40 -2.28 -4.08
C GLU A 19 35.88 -2.24 -4.53
N LYS A 20 36.16 -2.65 -5.78
CA LYS A 20 37.53 -2.56 -6.33
C LYS A 20 37.98 -1.13 -6.49
N VAL A 21 37.10 -0.27 -7.01
CA VAL A 21 37.39 1.15 -7.17
C VAL A 21 37.63 1.83 -5.81
N GLN A 22 36.89 1.44 -4.80
CA GLN A 22 37.07 1.93 -3.43
C GLN A 22 38.42 1.50 -2.86
N ALA A 23 38.77 0.22 -2.97
CA ALA A 23 40.06 -0.30 -2.51
C ALA A 23 41.26 0.36 -3.25
N ASP A 24 41.15 0.57 -4.56
CA ASP A 24 42.16 1.23 -5.37
C ASP A 24 42.28 2.73 -4.95
N LEU A 25 41.18 3.41 -4.67
CA LEU A 25 41.15 4.78 -4.18
C LEU A 25 41.77 4.91 -2.78
N GLU A 26 41.44 3.99 -1.88
CA GLU A 26 42.03 3.93 -0.54
C GLU A 26 43.54 3.73 -0.60
N SER A 27 44.01 2.79 -1.41
CA SER A 27 45.45 2.53 -1.58
C SER A 27 46.19 3.72 -2.16
N LEU A 28 45.64 4.39 -3.17
CA LEU A 28 46.20 5.59 -3.80
C LEU A 28 46.24 6.78 -2.83
N LEU A 29 45.19 6.95 -2.01
CA LEU A 29 45.14 8.02 -1.01
C LEU A 29 46.16 7.79 0.11
N ARG A 30 46.32 6.56 0.58
CA ARG A 30 47.34 6.17 1.56
C ARG A 30 48.76 6.45 1.04
N GLU A 31 49.03 6.07 -0.19
CA GLU A 31 50.33 6.32 -0.85
C GLU A 31 50.62 7.82 -0.99
N ARG A 32 49.64 8.60 -1.47
CA ARG A 32 49.80 10.04 -1.67
C ARG A 32 49.97 10.81 -0.36
N ARG A 33 49.28 10.39 0.70
CA ARG A 33 49.37 11.02 2.04
C ARG A 33 50.52 10.47 2.87
N LYS A 34 51.28 9.51 2.36
CA LYS A 34 52.42 8.88 3.04
C LYS A 34 52.06 8.34 4.42
N ILE A 35 50.85 7.74 4.53
CA ILE A 35 50.38 7.15 5.78
C ILE A 35 51.19 5.87 6.06
N ARG A 36 51.78 5.78 7.27
CA ARG A 36 52.61 4.63 7.64
C ARG A 36 51.76 3.35 7.70
N PRO A 37 52.32 2.19 7.35
CA PRO A 37 51.62 0.91 7.55
C PRO A 37 51.20 0.75 9.01
N GLY A 38 49.90 0.52 9.26
CA GLY A 38 49.35 0.39 10.61
C GLY A 38 48.85 1.68 11.29
N ALA A 39 48.98 2.83 10.65
CA ALA A 39 48.37 4.10 11.13
C ALA A 39 46.89 4.18 10.67
N GLU A 40 46.04 4.80 11.50
CA GLU A 40 44.67 5.13 11.15
C GLU A 40 44.59 6.08 9.95
N ASP A 41 43.60 5.87 9.09
CA ASP A 41 43.38 6.71 7.92
C ASP A 41 42.76 8.05 8.35
N ASP A 42 43.34 9.15 7.86
CA ASP A 42 42.85 10.51 8.04
C ASP A 42 41.77 10.90 7.01
N PHE A 43 41.28 9.96 6.24
CA PHE A 43 40.23 10.11 5.23
C PHE A 43 39.21 8.96 5.34
N ASN A 44 38.02 9.20 4.80
CA ASN A 44 36.97 8.21 4.73
C ASN A 44 36.42 8.16 3.29
N VAL A 45 36.60 7.02 2.63
CA VAL A 45 36.03 6.76 1.30
C VAL A 45 34.69 6.04 1.50
N ARG A 46 33.59 6.76 1.25
CA ARG A 46 32.24 6.18 1.31
C ARG A 46 31.69 5.95 -0.08
N ASP A 47 31.16 4.77 -0.33
CA ASP A 47 30.40 4.50 -1.53
C ASP A 47 28.99 5.12 -1.39
N LEU A 48 28.66 6.01 -2.29
CA LEU A 48 27.30 6.59 -2.40
C LEU A 48 26.24 5.51 -2.59
N LYS A 49 26.61 4.37 -3.18
CA LYS A 49 25.73 3.23 -3.36
C LYS A 49 25.38 2.57 -2.01
N GLU A 50 26.33 2.49 -1.09
CA GLU A 50 26.11 1.94 0.25
C GLU A 50 25.17 2.85 1.05
N VAL A 51 25.38 4.16 0.98
CA VAL A 51 24.50 5.16 1.59
C VAL A 51 23.09 5.07 0.97
N ALA A 52 22.98 5.02 -0.36
CA ALA A 52 21.72 4.90 -1.06
C ALA A 52 21.00 3.58 -0.70
N SER A 53 21.73 2.47 -0.55
CA SER A 53 21.16 1.18 -0.17
C SER A 53 20.62 1.20 1.27
N ALA A 54 21.32 1.85 2.20
CA ALA A 54 20.86 2.03 3.58
C ALA A 54 19.57 2.88 3.63
N PHE A 55 19.49 3.97 2.88
CA PHE A 55 18.27 4.76 2.76
C PHE A 55 17.11 3.95 2.16
N THR A 56 17.37 3.19 1.09
CA THR A 56 16.35 2.34 0.46
C THR A 56 15.86 1.27 1.43
N SER A 57 16.75 0.66 2.19
CA SER A 57 16.40 -0.34 3.20
C SER A 57 15.52 0.26 4.31
N SER A 58 15.89 1.43 4.83
CA SER A 58 15.11 2.15 5.85
C SER A 58 13.72 2.53 5.34
N THR A 59 13.63 3.04 4.11
CA THR A 59 12.36 3.38 3.48
C THR A 59 11.48 2.14 3.28
N ARG A 60 12.08 1.00 2.91
CA ARG A 60 11.35 -0.26 2.75
C ARG A 60 10.75 -0.74 4.08
N VAL A 61 11.50 -0.65 5.17
CA VAL A 61 11.00 -1.01 6.52
C VAL A 61 9.84 -0.09 6.92
N LEU A 62 9.99 1.22 6.74
CA LEU A 62 8.92 2.19 7.02
C LEU A 62 7.67 1.92 6.19
N THR A 63 7.82 1.66 4.89
CA THR A 63 6.69 1.33 4.01
C THR A 63 6.00 0.03 4.46
N ALA A 64 6.77 -0.98 4.87
CA ALA A 64 6.20 -2.23 5.39
C ALA A 64 5.42 -2.01 6.69
N LEU A 65 5.93 -1.20 7.61
CA LEU A 65 5.23 -0.84 8.85
C LEU A 65 3.92 -0.07 8.56
N LEU A 66 3.98 0.93 7.69
CA LEU A 66 2.78 1.67 7.26
C LEU A 66 1.77 0.74 6.59
N GLY A 67 2.24 -0.19 5.76
CA GLY A 67 1.39 -1.20 5.14
C GLY A 67 0.71 -2.12 6.16
N ALA A 68 1.42 -2.52 7.21
CA ALA A 68 0.86 -3.32 8.29
C ALA A 68 -0.24 -2.55 9.06
N VAL A 69 0.00 -1.29 9.40
CA VAL A 69 -1.00 -0.42 10.04
C VAL A 69 -2.22 -0.24 9.14
N ALA A 70 -2.01 -0.01 7.84
CA ALA A 70 -3.10 0.11 6.87
C ALA A 70 -3.92 -1.18 6.76
N ALA A 71 -3.28 -2.36 6.78
CA ALA A 71 -3.97 -3.65 6.75
C ALA A 71 -4.86 -3.86 7.99
N VAL A 72 -4.36 -3.54 9.19
CA VAL A 72 -5.16 -3.59 10.43
C VAL A 72 -6.34 -2.64 10.35
N SER A 73 -6.11 -1.39 9.91
CA SER A 73 -7.18 -0.38 9.76
C SER A 73 -8.25 -0.85 8.78
N LEU A 74 -7.84 -1.53 7.70
CA LEU A 74 -8.75 -2.08 6.69
C LEU A 74 -9.62 -3.22 7.26
N ILE A 75 -9.04 -4.10 8.08
CA ILE A 75 -9.79 -5.16 8.77
C ILE A 75 -10.83 -4.54 9.72
N VAL A 76 -10.43 -3.54 10.51
CA VAL A 76 -11.35 -2.83 11.43
C VAL A 76 -12.48 -2.17 10.65
N GLY A 77 -12.16 -1.48 9.55
CA GLY A 77 -13.15 -0.86 8.65
C GLY A 77 -14.08 -1.90 8.02
N GLY A 78 -13.55 -3.05 7.59
CA GLY A 78 -14.33 -4.16 7.05
C GLY A 78 -15.30 -4.77 8.08
N VAL A 79 -14.85 -4.97 9.33
CA VAL A 79 -15.73 -5.37 10.45
C VAL A 79 -16.83 -4.33 10.68
N GLY A 80 -16.52 -3.05 10.53
CA GLY A 80 -17.51 -1.96 10.58
C GLY A 80 -18.60 -2.13 9.51
N ILE A 81 -18.22 -2.39 8.25
CA ILE A 81 -19.18 -2.68 7.16
C ILE A 81 -20.04 -3.89 7.51
N MET A 82 -19.40 -4.98 7.96
CA MET A 82 -20.10 -6.21 8.34
C MET A 82 -21.14 -5.94 9.44
N ASN A 83 -20.81 -5.16 10.47
CA ASN A 83 -21.73 -4.84 11.57
C ASN A 83 -22.90 -3.98 11.08
N ILE A 84 -22.67 -2.96 10.25
CA ILE A 84 -23.74 -2.14 9.67
C ILE A 84 -24.68 -3.01 8.83
N MET A 85 -24.13 -3.90 8.02
CA MET A 85 -24.91 -4.80 7.18
C MET A 85 -25.72 -5.81 8.01
N LEU A 86 -25.17 -6.35 9.11
CA LEU A 86 -25.90 -7.24 10.02
C LEU A 86 -27.09 -6.52 10.65
N VAL A 87 -26.91 -5.28 11.10
CA VAL A 87 -27.99 -4.44 11.63
C VAL A 87 -29.05 -4.19 10.54
N SER A 88 -28.64 -3.82 9.34
CA SER A 88 -29.54 -3.61 8.20
C SER A 88 -30.37 -4.86 7.87
N VAL A 89 -29.76 -6.05 7.91
CA VAL A 89 -30.47 -7.33 7.69
C VAL A 89 -31.49 -7.56 8.81
N THR A 90 -31.14 -7.32 10.09
CA THR A 90 -32.07 -7.52 11.21
C THR A 90 -33.23 -6.54 11.17
N GLU A 91 -33.00 -5.28 10.83
CA GLU A 91 -34.06 -4.26 10.68
C GLU A 91 -35.02 -4.56 9.53
N ARG A 92 -34.50 -5.20 8.44
CA ARG A 92 -35.28 -5.54 7.24
C ARG A 92 -35.74 -7.00 7.20
N THR A 93 -35.63 -7.74 8.29
CA THR A 93 -35.95 -9.18 8.36
C THR A 93 -37.34 -9.49 7.81
N ARG A 94 -38.37 -8.72 8.19
CA ARG A 94 -39.75 -8.90 7.70
C ARG A 94 -39.89 -8.63 6.20
N GLU A 95 -39.22 -7.62 5.68
CA GLU A 95 -39.22 -7.28 4.27
C GLU A 95 -38.56 -8.42 3.45
N ILE A 96 -37.44 -8.93 3.92
CA ILE A 96 -36.72 -10.05 3.29
C ILE A 96 -37.61 -11.31 3.32
N GLY A 97 -38.22 -11.60 4.47
CA GLY A 97 -39.13 -12.72 4.65
C GLY A 97 -40.35 -12.69 3.72
N THR A 98 -40.98 -11.52 3.52
CA THR A 98 -42.09 -11.35 2.58
C THR A 98 -41.63 -11.58 1.15
N ARG A 99 -40.45 -11.11 0.72
CA ARG A 99 -39.93 -11.38 -0.63
C ARG A 99 -39.68 -12.86 -0.86
N LEU A 100 -39.07 -13.55 0.10
CA LEU A 100 -38.80 -14.98 0.01
C LEU A 100 -40.13 -15.79 0.00
N ALA A 101 -41.13 -15.38 0.81
CA ALA A 101 -42.45 -16.02 0.84
C ALA A 101 -43.23 -15.90 -0.51
N VAL A 102 -43.06 -14.81 -1.24
CA VAL A 102 -43.65 -14.58 -2.57
C VAL A 102 -42.84 -15.25 -3.68
N GLY A 103 -41.70 -15.90 -3.37
CA GLY A 103 -40.93 -16.71 -4.29
C GLY A 103 -39.65 -16.07 -4.83
N ALA A 104 -39.12 -15.01 -4.17
CA ALA A 104 -37.80 -14.48 -4.50
C ALA A 104 -36.72 -15.55 -4.24
N LEU A 105 -35.75 -15.64 -5.14
CA LEU A 105 -34.63 -16.57 -4.96
C LEU A 105 -33.65 -16.05 -3.87
N ALA A 106 -33.20 -16.95 -3.03
CA ALA A 106 -32.16 -16.63 -2.03
C ALA A 106 -30.92 -15.97 -2.64
N ARG A 107 -30.58 -16.35 -3.89
CA ARG A 107 -29.49 -15.74 -4.64
C ARG A 107 -29.72 -14.25 -4.93
N ASP A 108 -30.94 -13.86 -5.21
CA ASP A 108 -31.26 -12.45 -5.54
C ASP A 108 -31.12 -11.58 -4.30
N VAL A 109 -31.58 -12.08 -3.14
CA VAL A 109 -31.38 -11.44 -1.84
C VAL A 109 -29.88 -11.32 -1.51
N LEU A 110 -29.11 -12.40 -1.68
CA LEU A 110 -27.66 -12.40 -1.47
C LEU A 110 -26.98 -11.34 -2.33
N LEU A 111 -27.27 -11.32 -3.63
CA LEU A 111 -26.66 -10.37 -4.57
C LEU A 111 -27.04 -8.92 -4.22
N GLN A 112 -28.27 -8.68 -3.83
CA GLN A 112 -28.73 -7.34 -3.43
C GLN A 112 -27.89 -6.78 -2.25
N PHE A 113 -27.78 -7.55 -1.16
CA PHE A 113 -27.02 -7.14 0.01
C PHE A 113 -25.50 -7.06 -0.26
N LEU A 114 -25.00 -7.97 -1.11
CA LEU A 114 -23.59 -7.93 -1.51
C LEU A 114 -23.27 -6.69 -2.33
N ILE A 115 -24.13 -6.31 -3.27
CA ILE A 115 -23.98 -5.05 -4.03
C ILE A 115 -24.03 -3.85 -3.11
N GLU A 116 -24.95 -3.82 -2.12
CA GLU A 116 -25.04 -2.74 -1.14
C GLU A 116 -23.72 -2.59 -0.34
N ALA A 117 -23.14 -3.70 0.11
CA ALA A 117 -21.84 -3.70 0.79
C ALA A 117 -20.70 -3.20 -0.10
N VAL A 118 -20.67 -3.63 -1.37
CA VAL A 118 -19.64 -3.20 -2.33
C VAL A 118 -19.77 -1.71 -2.63
N VAL A 119 -20.99 -1.20 -2.79
CA VAL A 119 -21.24 0.24 -3.02
C VAL A 119 -20.78 1.06 -1.83
N LEU A 120 -21.10 0.65 -0.59
CA LEU A 120 -20.63 1.32 0.61
C LEU A 120 -19.10 1.35 0.71
N ALA A 121 -18.46 0.21 0.44
CA ALA A 121 -17.01 0.10 0.44
C ALA A 121 -16.37 0.96 -0.67
N ALA A 122 -16.94 0.96 -1.87
CA ALA A 122 -16.45 1.74 -3.00
C ALA A 122 -16.56 3.25 -2.74
N LEU A 123 -17.68 3.71 -2.16
CA LEU A 123 -17.85 5.11 -1.75
C LEU A 123 -16.83 5.51 -0.69
N GLY A 124 -16.64 4.69 0.34
CA GLY A 124 -15.61 4.90 1.36
C GLY A 124 -14.21 4.93 0.76
N GLY A 125 -13.92 4.02 -0.17
CA GLY A 125 -12.65 3.97 -0.89
C GLY A 125 -12.41 5.20 -1.76
N LEU A 126 -13.43 5.70 -2.45
CA LEU A 126 -13.34 6.93 -3.24
C LEU A 126 -13.03 8.15 -2.36
N ILE A 127 -13.73 8.28 -1.23
CA ILE A 127 -13.46 9.34 -0.26
C ILE A 127 -12.04 9.20 0.30
N GLY A 128 -11.62 7.99 0.66
CA GLY A 128 -10.25 7.71 1.14
C GLY A 128 -9.18 8.06 0.11
N ILE A 129 -9.39 7.76 -1.16
CA ILE A 129 -8.48 8.14 -2.25
C ILE A 129 -8.40 9.66 -2.38
N LEU A 130 -9.52 10.36 -2.38
CA LEU A 130 -9.54 11.83 -2.45
C LEU A 130 -8.80 12.46 -1.26
N LEU A 131 -9.05 11.98 -0.05
CA LEU A 131 -8.35 12.45 1.15
C LEU A 131 -6.86 12.13 1.09
N GLY A 132 -6.47 10.93 0.65
CA GLY A 132 -5.07 10.53 0.51
C GLY A 132 -4.31 11.36 -0.53
N LEU A 133 -4.93 11.64 -1.69
CA LEU A 133 -4.34 12.48 -2.73
C LEU A 133 -4.20 13.93 -2.28
N THR A 134 -5.22 14.50 -1.64
CA THR A 134 -5.15 15.88 -1.13
C THR A 134 -4.13 16.02 -0.01
N ALA A 135 -4.11 15.12 0.95
CA ALA A 135 -3.11 15.11 2.02
C ALA A 135 -1.68 14.94 1.48
N GLY A 136 -1.51 14.04 0.51
CA GLY A 136 -0.24 13.83 -0.18
C GLY A 136 0.24 15.07 -0.93
N ALA A 137 -0.65 15.74 -1.66
CA ALA A 137 -0.33 16.98 -2.39
C ALA A 137 0.06 18.12 -1.43
N ILE A 138 -0.65 18.27 -0.31
CA ILE A 138 -0.31 19.27 0.73
C ILE A 138 1.05 18.95 1.34
N ALA A 139 1.29 17.71 1.73
CA ALA A 139 2.55 17.30 2.33
C ALA A 139 3.74 17.53 1.40
N THR A 140 3.64 17.11 0.12
CA THR A 140 4.71 17.30 -0.86
C THR A 140 4.97 18.77 -1.15
N SER A 141 3.95 19.63 -1.17
CA SER A 141 4.12 21.07 -1.33
C SER A 141 4.85 21.70 -0.15
N ALA A 142 4.55 21.27 1.08
CA ALA A 142 5.21 21.77 2.30
C ALA A 142 6.71 21.39 2.35
N PHE A 143 7.07 20.21 1.85
CA PHE A 143 8.46 19.74 1.80
C PHE A 143 9.19 20.08 0.49
N HIS A 144 8.57 20.84 -0.43
CA HIS A 144 9.12 21.19 -1.75
C HIS A 144 9.56 19.97 -2.57
N VAL A 145 8.84 18.85 -2.43
CA VAL A 145 9.07 17.62 -3.18
C VAL A 145 8.03 17.53 -4.32
N PRO A 146 8.41 17.11 -5.54
CA PRO A 146 7.46 16.99 -6.63
C PRO A 146 6.39 15.92 -6.31
N PHE A 147 5.12 16.29 -6.46
CA PHE A 147 4.01 15.35 -6.34
C PHE A 147 3.90 14.52 -7.61
N VAL A 148 4.07 13.20 -7.49
CA VAL A 148 3.92 12.27 -8.61
C VAL A 148 2.70 11.40 -8.39
N LEU A 149 1.66 11.65 -9.20
CA LEU A 149 0.44 10.85 -9.18
C LEU A 149 0.67 9.57 -9.99
N ASN A 150 0.50 8.42 -9.34
CA ASN A 150 0.57 7.12 -10.00
C ASN A 150 -0.84 6.53 -10.18
N PRO A 151 -1.40 6.54 -11.41
CA PRO A 151 -2.76 6.04 -11.67
C PRO A 151 -2.95 4.57 -11.29
N SER A 152 -1.89 3.75 -11.40
CA SER A 152 -1.98 2.33 -11.04
C SER A 152 -2.25 2.12 -9.56
N ILE A 153 -1.69 2.97 -8.69
CA ILE A 153 -1.94 2.91 -7.24
C ILE A 153 -3.39 3.28 -6.94
N VAL A 154 -3.93 4.30 -7.61
CA VAL A 154 -5.32 4.73 -7.45
C VAL A 154 -6.30 3.62 -7.83
N ILE A 155 -6.08 2.99 -8.99
CA ILE A 155 -6.91 1.87 -9.46
C ILE A 155 -6.80 0.68 -8.51
N LEU A 156 -5.59 0.35 -8.07
CA LEU A 156 -5.36 -0.73 -7.11
C LEU A 156 -6.09 -0.47 -5.78
N SER A 157 -5.99 0.74 -5.25
CA SER A 157 -6.67 1.13 -4.00
C SER A 157 -8.18 1.01 -4.11
N PHE A 158 -8.77 1.47 -5.22
CA PHE A 158 -10.20 1.35 -5.47
C PHE A 158 -10.65 -0.11 -5.58
N THR A 159 -9.91 -0.92 -6.34
CA THR A 159 -10.18 -2.35 -6.50
C THR A 159 -10.08 -3.09 -5.16
N PHE A 160 -9.09 -2.73 -4.36
CA PHE A 160 -8.91 -3.31 -3.03
C PHE A 160 -10.06 -2.93 -2.09
N SER A 161 -10.53 -1.69 -2.13
CA SER A 161 -11.70 -1.25 -1.36
C SER A 161 -12.96 -2.04 -1.73
N ALA A 162 -13.21 -2.23 -3.02
CA ALA A 162 -14.35 -3.04 -3.49
C ALA A 162 -14.23 -4.51 -3.03
N ALA A 163 -13.02 -5.07 -3.07
CA ALA A 163 -12.76 -6.43 -2.59
C ALA A 163 -13.06 -6.59 -1.09
N VAL A 164 -12.75 -5.59 -0.27
CA VAL A 164 -13.10 -5.56 1.15
C VAL A 164 -14.62 -5.57 1.32
N GLY A 165 -15.36 -4.80 0.52
CA GLY A 165 -16.83 -4.82 0.51
C GLY A 165 -17.39 -6.21 0.23
N ILE A 166 -16.80 -6.95 -0.72
CA ILE A 166 -17.20 -8.33 -1.03
C ILE A 166 -16.90 -9.25 0.17
N VAL A 167 -15.69 -9.22 0.70
CA VAL A 167 -15.25 -10.15 1.77
C VAL A 167 -16.09 -9.96 3.04
N PHE A 168 -16.26 -8.72 3.49
CA PHE A 168 -16.97 -8.44 4.73
C PHE A 168 -18.50 -8.34 4.54
N GLY A 169 -18.98 -8.06 3.34
CA GLY A 169 -20.40 -8.05 2.99
C GLY A 169 -20.98 -9.43 2.73
N TYR A 170 -20.15 -10.41 2.37
CA TYR A 170 -20.64 -11.75 2.00
C TYR A 170 -21.34 -12.44 3.16
N PHE A 171 -20.78 -12.41 4.37
CA PHE A 171 -21.37 -13.08 5.54
C PHE A 171 -22.76 -12.55 5.91
N PRO A 172 -22.99 -11.23 6.08
CA PRO A 172 -24.34 -10.70 6.33
C PRO A 172 -25.29 -10.94 5.14
N ALA A 173 -24.83 -10.82 3.91
CA ALA A 173 -25.65 -11.11 2.72
C ALA A 173 -26.10 -12.57 2.69
N GLN A 174 -25.23 -13.51 3.05
CA GLN A 174 -25.59 -14.92 3.16
C GLN A 174 -26.62 -15.17 4.27
N ARG A 175 -26.49 -14.51 5.42
CA ARG A 175 -27.49 -14.58 6.49
C ARG A 175 -28.86 -14.10 6.03
N ALA A 176 -28.91 -12.98 5.30
CA ALA A 176 -30.16 -12.48 4.73
C ALA A 176 -30.81 -13.47 3.76
N ALA A 177 -30.00 -14.11 2.92
CA ALA A 177 -30.47 -15.09 1.93
C ALA A 177 -30.95 -16.41 2.52
N GLN A 178 -30.54 -16.74 3.73
CA GLN A 178 -30.90 -17.98 4.45
C GLN A 178 -32.01 -17.80 5.49
N LEU A 179 -32.67 -16.63 5.55
CA LEU A 179 -33.77 -16.39 6.46
C LEU A 179 -34.95 -17.32 6.12
N ASP A 180 -35.50 -17.97 7.15
CA ASP A 180 -36.75 -18.71 7.00
C ASP A 180 -37.92 -17.71 6.90
N PRO A 181 -38.72 -17.74 5.82
CA PRO A 181 -39.85 -16.84 5.63
C PRO A 181 -40.87 -16.90 6.79
N ILE A 182 -41.08 -18.10 7.37
CA ILE A 182 -42.05 -18.29 8.45
C ILE A 182 -41.58 -17.64 9.74
N GLU A 183 -40.29 -17.83 10.06
CA GLU A 183 -39.69 -17.19 11.24
C GLU A 183 -39.58 -15.68 11.07
N ALA A 184 -39.20 -15.22 9.88
CA ALA A 184 -39.06 -13.80 9.56
C ALA A 184 -40.37 -13.01 9.67
N LEU A 185 -41.52 -13.68 9.39
CA LEU A 185 -42.88 -13.09 9.52
C LEU A 185 -43.44 -13.19 10.94
N ARG A 186 -42.88 -14.06 11.79
CA ARG A 186 -43.32 -14.29 13.16
C ARG A 186 -42.65 -13.34 14.19
N HIS A 187 -41.50 -12.76 13.80
CA HIS A 187 -40.81 -11.78 14.66
C HIS A 187 -41.59 -10.46 14.68
N GLU A 188 -42.19 -10.16 15.85
CA GLU A 188 -42.64 -8.85 16.24
C GLU A 188 -41.50 -8.02 16.83
#